data_d1af4924437a288b7da6d6f26425ba32
#
_entry.id   d1af4924437a288b7da6d6f26425ba32
#
_cell.length_a   1.000
_cell.length_b   1.000
_cell.length_c   1.000
_cell.angle_alpha   90.00
_cell.angle_beta   90.00
_cell.angle_gamma   90.00
#
_symmetry.space_group_name_H-M   'P 1'
#
loop_
_entity.id
_entity.type
_entity.pdbx_description
1 polymer ?
#
loop_
_entity_poly.entity_id
_entity_poly.type
_entity_poly.pdbx_seq_one_letter_code
_entity_poly.pdbx_strand_id
1 'polypeptide(L)'
;MSEFASPAGAHEPAVNWRAMSAVLLAVALATLDTAIANTALPAIAADLHASPAASVWIINAYQLAMVATLLPFASLGDIVGHKRVYIAGLAVFTLASLGCSLASTLPMLTAARIVQGFGASAIMSVNVALIRGLFPAHRLGRGVGFNALVVGVSFAVGPTIASLILSVAAWPWLFAVNVPLGVFALAVAIPSLPQTARGKHAFDPVAALFNVITFASLIFALGEFAQRGPLSVVFAMAAVALVFGWLLIRRQAGHPAPMLPVDLFRRPVFTLSALTAVCAFAAQGLAFVSLPFYFETVLHRNAVETGFLMTPWSVIVALAAPIAGRLSDRYPPGLLGAIGLALLSAGMVSLAALPAAPGVIDIGWRMMLCGAGFGFFQSPNLKALMSSAPPERSGGASGIIATARLIGQATGAALVALSFGIAGRHGPTLALMLGAGFAGAASVASGLRLFAPSHRAGVPAASERVGERATE
;
A
#
# COMPACT_ATOMS: atom_id res chain seq x y z
N MET A 1 -45.51 14.41 37.00
CA MET A 1 -44.86 15.26 35.99
C MET A 1 -43.50 15.63 36.54
N SER A 2 -42.46 14.87 36.19
CA SER A 2 -41.08 15.18 36.49
C SER A 2 -40.35 15.26 35.13
N GLU A 3 -40.05 16.51 34.73
CA GLU A 3 -39.23 16.83 33.54
C GLU A 3 -37.87 16.17 33.67
N PHE A 4 -37.59 15.19 32.79
CA PHE A 4 -36.24 14.76 32.51
C PHE A 4 -35.56 15.86 31.67
N ALA A 5 -34.91 16.79 32.35
CA ALA A 5 -34.00 17.72 31.71
C ALA A 5 -32.86 16.93 31.06
N SER A 6 -32.86 16.88 29.75
CA SER A 6 -31.72 16.42 28.95
C SER A 6 -30.49 17.28 29.30
N PRO A 7 -29.32 16.72 29.63
CA PRO A 7 -28.15 17.53 29.88
C PRO A 7 -27.72 18.18 28.55
N ALA A 8 -28.14 19.42 28.33
CA ALA A 8 -27.67 20.28 27.28
C ALA A 8 -26.18 20.60 27.54
N GLY A 9 -25.31 20.35 26.54
CA GLY A 9 -23.99 20.95 26.49
C GLY A 9 -22.77 20.03 26.74
N ALA A 10 -22.80 18.77 26.32
CA ALA A 10 -21.54 18.09 26.10
C ALA A 10 -20.88 18.69 24.84
N HIS A 11 -19.96 19.65 25.02
CA HIS A 11 -19.11 20.14 23.92
C HIS A 11 -18.44 18.93 23.25
N GLU A 12 -18.84 18.63 22.01
CA GLU A 12 -18.14 17.62 21.22
C GLU A 12 -16.65 17.99 21.19
N PRO A 13 -15.74 17.05 21.52
CA PRO A 13 -14.32 17.34 21.46
C PRO A 13 -13.95 17.74 20.03
N ALA A 14 -13.48 18.97 19.87
CA ALA A 14 -13.03 19.49 18.59
C ALA A 14 -11.89 18.61 18.04
N VAL A 15 -11.92 18.29 16.75
CA VAL A 15 -10.85 17.51 16.10
C VAL A 15 -9.51 18.23 16.28
N ASN A 16 -8.54 17.52 16.84
CA ASN A 16 -7.18 18.07 16.97
C ASN A 16 -6.46 18.06 15.60
N TRP A 17 -6.63 19.13 14.84
CA TRP A 17 -6.04 19.28 13.51
C TRP A 17 -4.51 19.29 13.52
N ARG A 18 -3.86 19.72 14.60
CA ARG A 18 -2.39 19.65 14.75
C ARG A 18 -1.92 18.19 14.81
N ALA A 19 -2.61 17.36 15.59
CA ALA A 19 -2.33 15.93 15.64
C ALA A 19 -2.64 15.25 14.29
N MET A 20 -3.75 15.60 13.66
CA MET A 20 -4.12 15.07 12.35
C MET A 20 -3.12 15.45 11.26
N SER A 21 -2.66 16.71 11.22
CA SER A 21 -1.65 17.13 10.24
C SER A 21 -0.32 16.40 10.43
N ALA A 22 0.12 16.16 11.65
CA ALA A 22 1.31 15.35 11.91
C ALA A 22 1.15 13.92 11.38
N VAL A 23 -0.01 13.29 11.64
CA VAL A 23 -0.30 11.93 11.15
C VAL A 23 -0.31 11.89 9.61
N LEU A 24 -0.97 12.84 8.98
CA LEU A 24 -1.06 12.92 7.51
C LEU A 24 0.30 13.22 6.87
N LEU A 25 1.12 14.08 7.50
CA LEU A 25 2.45 14.41 6.97
C LEU A 25 3.38 13.20 6.96
N ALA A 26 3.42 12.39 8.01
CA ALA A 26 4.27 11.20 8.03
C ALA A 26 3.79 10.13 7.04
N VAL A 27 2.47 9.99 6.87
CA VAL A 27 1.92 9.10 5.83
C VAL A 27 2.28 9.61 4.43
N ALA A 28 2.20 10.93 4.23
CA ALA A 28 2.62 11.56 2.98
C ALA A 28 4.11 11.28 2.70
N LEU A 29 4.99 11.46 3.70
CA LEU A 29 6.43 11.20 3.58
C LEU A 29 6.70 9.74 3.18
N ALA A 30 6.13 8.76 3.89
CA ALA A 30 6.35 7.35 3.60
C ALA A 30 5.82 6.93 2.22
N THR A 31 4.70 7.52 1.78
CA THR A 31 4.10 7.22 0.48
C THR A 31 4.85 7.90 -0.66
N LEU A 32 5.19 9.17 -0.46
CA LEU A 32 5.94 9.97 -1.42
C LEU A 32 7.34 9.38 -1.67
N ASP A 33 8.03 8.98 -0.60
CA ASP A 33 9.35 8.33 -0.66
C ASP A 33 9.35 7.10 -1.57
N THR A 34 8.30 6.26 -1.48
CA THR A 34 8.15 5.10 -2.37
C THR A 34 7.99 5.52 -3.83
N ALA A 35 7.16 6.52 -4.11
CA ALA A 35 6.90 6.97 -5.47
C ALA A 35 8.11 7.68 -6.10
N ILE A 36 8.82 8.49 -5.31
CA ILE A 36 10.05 9.19 -5.71
C ILE A 36 11.15 8.18 -6.03
N ALA A 37 11.38 7.20 -5.14
CA ALA A 37 12.43 6.19 -5.33
C ALA A 37 12.19 5.35 -6.59
N ASN A 38 10.93 4.98 -6.89
CA ASN A 38 10.58 4.25 -8.10
C ASN A 38 10.96 5.04 -9.37
N THR A 39 10.65 6.34 -9.40
CA THR A 39 10.90 7.21 -10.56
C THR A 39 12.39 7.46 -10.77
N ALA A 40 13.15 7.62 -9.67
CA ALA A 40 14.58 7.93 -9.72
C ALA A 40 15.47 6.70 -9.87
N LEU A 41 14.90 5.49 -9.90
CA LEU A 41 15.67 4.24 -9.89
C LEU A 41 16.72 4.13 -11.00
N PRO A 42 16.43 4.53 -12.27
CA PRO A 42 17.45 4.52 -13.33
C PRO A 42 18.62 5.46 -13.03
N ALA A 43 18.34 6.68 -12.54
CA ALA A 43 19.38 7.66 -12.20
C ALA A 43 20.27 7.16 -11.04
N ILE A 44 19.67 6.54 -10.01
CA ILE A 44 20.39 5.92 -8.89
C ILE A 44 21.23 4.75 -9.39
N ALA A 45 20.69 3.89 -10.27
CA ALA A 45 21.38 2.75 -10.84
C ALA A 45 22.62 3.18 -11.65
N ALA A 46 22.47 4.22 -12.45
CA ALA A 46 23.57 4.78 -13.25
C ALA A 46 24.71 5.32 -12.38
N ASP A 47 24.39 6.12 -11.36
CA ASP A 47 25.39 6.73 -10.48
C ASP A 47 26.10 5.70 -9.59
N LEU A 48 25.39 4.69 -9.10
CA LEU A 48 25.97 3.60 -8.29
C LEU A 48 26.57 2.46 -9.13
N HIS A 49 26.64 2.60 -10.46
CA HIS A 49 27.14 1.59 -11.40
C HIS A 49 26.48 0.22 -11.23
N ALA A 50 25.18 0.22 -10.89
CA ALA A 50 24.40 -0.98 -10.64
C ALA A 50 23.62 -1.41 -11.89
N SER A 51 23.45 -2.73 -12.07
CA SER A 51 22.55 -3.21 -13.12
C SER A 51 21.09 -2.83 -12.80
N PRO A 52 20.21 -2.65 -13.80
CA PRO A 52 18.81 -2.40 -13.59
C PRO A 52 18.13 -3.44 -12.69
N ALA A 53 18.47 -4.73 -12.84
CA ALA A 53 17.94 -5.80 -12.00
C ALA A 53 18.41 -5.69 -10.54
N ALA A 54 19.68 -5.36 -10.30
CA ALA A 54 20.21 -5.19 -8.95
C ALA A 54 19.65 -3.95 -8.25
N SER A 55 19.43 -2.85 -8.98
CA SER A 55 18.90 -1.61 -8.41
C SER A 55 17.47 -1.76 -7.88
N VAL A 56 16.69 -2.72 -8.40
CA VAL A 56 15.32 -3.02 -7.90
C VAL A 56 15.35 -3.43 -6.43
N TRP A 57 16.47 -3.94 -5.90
CA TRP A 57 16.62 -4.24 -4.48
C TRP A 57 16.46 -3.01 -3.57
N ILE A 58 16.74 -1.79 -4.06
CA ILE A 58 16.49 -0.54 -3.32
C ILE A 58 15.01 -0.42 -2.94
N ILE A 59 14.10 -0.83 -3.85
CA ILE A 59 12.66 -0.81 -3.65
C ILE A 59 12.21 -2.04 -2.86
N ASN A 60 12.66 -3.23 -3.28
CA ASN A 60 12.24 -4.49 -2.67
C ASN A 60 12.63 -4.57 -1.19
N ALA A 61 13.82 -4.13 -0.82
CA ALA A 61 14.30 -4.14 0.56
C ALA A 61 13.42 -3.29 1.49
N TYR A 62 13.03 -2.11 1.05
CA TYR A 62 12.11 -1.24 1.77
C TYR A 62 10.73 -1.88 1.93
N GLN A 63 10.16 -2.40 0.84
CA GLN A 63 8.84 -3.01 0.85
C GLN A 63 8.84 -4.32 1.66
N LEU A 64 9.90 -5.13 1.58
CA LEU A 64 10.10 -6.33 2.38
C LEU A 64 10.06 -5.99 3.87
N ALA A 65 10.86 -5.02 4.29
CA ALA A 65 10.88 -4.57 5.69
C ALA A 65 9.48 -4.09 6.15
N MET A 66 8.77 -3.34 5.29
CA MET A 66 7.41 -2.91 5.58
C MET A 66 6.44 -4.08 5.75
N VAL A 67 6.38 -5.01 4.79
CA VAL A 67 5.43 -6.14 4.85
C VAL A 67 5.71 -7.03 6.04
N ALA A 68 6.99 -7.36 6.26
CA ALA A 68 7.40 -8.24 7.34
C ALA A 68 7.05 -7.72 8.73
N THR A 69 7.01 -6.40 8.93
CA THR A 69 6.86 -5.80 10.25
C THR A 69 5.56 -5.04 10.47
N LEU A 70 4.70 -4.89 9.44
CA LEU A 70 3.45 -4.14 9.54
C LEU A 70 2.52 -4.68 10.63
N LEU A 71 2.27 -5.99 10.64
CA LEU A 71 1.41 -6.64 11.63
C LEU A 71 2.06 -6.70 13.02
N PRO A 72 3.35 -7.05 13.18
CA PRO A 72 4.07 -6.93 14.43
C PRO A 72 3.99 -5.53 15.06
N PHE A 73 4.23 -4.46 14.28
CA PHE A 73 4.13 -3.10 14.81
C PHE A 73 2.71 -2.66 15.12
N ALA A 74 1.70 -3.15 14.40
CA ALA A 74 0.30 -2.94 14.76
C ALA A 74 -0.01 -3.53 16.14
N SER A 75 0.35 -4.79 16.37
CA SER A 75 0.19 -5.47 17.66
C SER A 75 1.00 -4.78 18.78
N LEU A 76 2.23 -4.38 18.49
CA LEU A 76 3.05 -3.62 19.45
C LEU A 76 2.39 -2.28 19.80
N GLY A 77 1.78 -1.61 18.82
CA GLY A 77 1.03 -0.36 19.02
C GLY A 77 -0.14 -0.50 19.97
N ASP A 78 -0.87 -1.61 19.90
CA ASP A 78 -1.96 -1.91 20.82
C ASP A 78 -1.47 -2.07 22.27
N ILE A 79 -0.26 -2.59 22.49
CA ILE A 79 0.30 -2.90 23.81
C ILE A 79 1.03 -1.71 24.43
N VAL A 80 1.98 -1.10 23.70
CA VAL A 80 2.81 -0.01 24.23
C VAL A 80 2.22 1.37 24.01
N GLY A 81 1.17 1.45 23.19
CA GLY A 81 0.48 2.67 22.78
C GLY A 81 0.89 3.14 21.38
N HIS A 82 -0.11 3.44 20.55
CA HIS A 82 0.07 3.82 19.13
C HIS A 82 0.95 5.06 18.97
N LYS A 83 0.83 6.07 19.86
CA LYS A 83 1.68 7.28 19.85
C LYS A 83 3.17 6.94 19.93
N ARG A 84 3.56 6.01 20.80
CA ARG A 84 4.98 5.65 20.99
C ARG A 84 5.54 4.96 19.76
N VAL A 85 4.80 3.99 19.22
CA VAL A 85 5.23 3.28 17.99
C VAL A 85 5.32 4.25 16.82
N TYR A 86 4.37 5.16 16.70
CA TYR A 86 4.36 6.18 15.65
C TYR A 86 5.58 7.11 15.73
N ILE A 87 5.87 7.69 16.92
CA ILE A 87 7.00 8.61 17.10
C ILE A 87 8.33 7.88 16.87
N ALA A 88 8.51 6.68 17.42
CA ALA A 88 9.70 5.86 17.19
C ALA A 88 9.85 5.53 15.69
N GLY A 89 8.78 5.12 15.03
CA GLY A 89 8.77 4.84 13.59
C GLY A 89 9.15 6.05 12.75
N LEU A 90 8.60 7.23 13.06
CA LEU A 90 8.92 8.46 12.35
C LEU A 90 10.38 8.91 12.59
N ALA A 91 10.90 8.73 13.80
CA ALA A 91 12.32 8.99 14.09
C ALA A 91 13.24 8.04 13.30
N VAL A 92 12.95 6.73 13.31
CA VAL A 92 13.70 5.74 12.53
C VAL A 92 13.62 6.05 11.03
N PHE A 93 12.45 6.37 10.50
CA PHE A 93 12.27 6.75 9.09
C PHE A 93 13.13 7.97 8.73
N THR A 94 13.11 8.99 9.56
CA THR A 94 13.86 10.26 9.34
C THR A 94 15.39 10.02 9.37
N LEU A 95 15.88 9.27 10.35
CA LEU A 95 17.31 8.94 10.47
C LEU A 95 17.77 8.02 9.34
N ALA A 96 16.95 7.04 8.95
CA ALA A 96 17.26 6.16 7.83
C ALA A 96 17.24 6.91 6.49
N SER A 97 16.36 7.92 6.33
CA SER A 97 16.36 8.81 5.16
C SER A 97 17.68 9.58 5.03
N LEU A 98 18.24 10.04 6.16
CA LEU A 98 19.59 10.61 6.18
C LEU A 98 20.63 9.55 5.77
N GLY A 99 20.52 8.32 6.27
CA GLY A 99 21.39 7.21 5.88
C GLY A 99 21.30 6.90 4.37
N CYS A 100 20.09 6.96 3.78
CA CYS A 100 19.90 6.80 2.32
C CYS A 100 20.60 7.93 1.54
N SER A 101 20.52 9.17 2.02
CA SER A 101 21.13 10.32 1.33
C SER A 101 22.67 10.32 1.40
N LEU A 102 23.26 9.64 2.38
CA LEU A 102 24.71 9.51 2.55
C LEU A 102 25.27 8.22 1.93
N ALA A 103 24.41 7.38 1.35
CA ALA A 103 24.84 6.11 0.77
C ALA A 103 25.64 6.32 -0.52
N SER A 104 26.84 5.72 -0.58
CA SER A 104 27.74 5.77 -1.74
C SER A 104 27.82 4.46 -2.50
N THR A 105 27.16 3.41 -2.03
CA THR A 105 27.14 2.08 -2.68
C THR A 105 25.73 1.47 -2.63
N LEU A 106 25.43 0.59 -3.58
CA LEU A 106 24.15 -0.12 -3.62
C LEU A 106 23.85 -0.91 -2.33
N PRO A 107 24.79 -1.69 -1.74
CA PRO A 107 24.55 -2.38 -0.47
C PRO A 107 24.25 -1.43 0.69
N MET A 108 24.95 -0.29 0.79
CA MET A 108 24.72 0.71 1.83
C MET A 108 23.33 1.34 1.70
N LEU A 109 22.93 1.72 0.47
CA LEU A 109 21.61 2.25 0.21
C LEU A 109 20.53 1.21 0.52
N THR A 110 20.70 -0.04 0.09
CA THR A 110 19.77 -1.13 0.36
C THR A 110 19.60 -1.38 1.87
N ALA A 111 20.70 -1.38 2.63
CA ALA A 111 20.64 -1.53 4.09
C ALA A 111 19.90 -0.36 4.76
N ALA A 112 20.17 0.88 4.34
CA ALA A 112 19.46 2.06 4.82
C ALA A 112 17.96 1.99 4.49
N ARG A 113 17.59 1.49 3.29
CA ARG A 113 16.21 1.26 2.86
C ARG A 113 15.48 0.23 3.71
N ILE A 114 16.16 -0.83 4.19
CA ILE A 114 15.57 -1.80 5.15
C ILE A 114 15.20 -1.07 6.44
N VAL A 115 16.12 -0.29 7.01
CA VAL A 115 15.87 0.46 8.25
C VAL A 115 14.75 1.49 8.06
N GLN A 116 14.73 2.19 6.91
CA GLN A 116 13.69 3.14 6.57
C GLN A 116 12.32 2.45 6.43
N GLY A 117 12.30 1.22 5.87
CA GLY A 117 11.10 0.39 5.76
C GLY A 117 10.51 0.00 7.13
N PHE A 118 11.35 -0.27 8.15
CA PHE A 118 10.86 -0.47 9.52
C PHE A 118 10.20 0.78 10.09
N GLY A 119 10.79 1.95 9.86
CA GLY A 119 10.20 3.23 10.27
C GLY A 119 8.84 3.48 9.60
N ALA A 120 8.76 3.31 8.28
CA ALA A 120 7.54 3.46 7.51
C ALA A 120 6.46 2.46 7.94
N SER A 121 6.84 1.21 8.20
CA SER A 121 5.95 0.17 8.71
C SER A 121 5.33 0.56 10.05
N ALA A 122 6.13 1.04 11.00
CA ALA A 122 5.66 1.51 12.30
C ALA A 122 4.67 2.67 12.17
N ILE A 123 4.93 3.65 11.27
CA ILE A 123 4.00 4.75 10.98
C ILE A 123 2.67 4.20 10.43
N MET A 124 2.74 3.37 9.38
CA MET A 124 1.56 2.90 8.65
C MET A 124 0.71 1.94 9.47
N SER A 125 1.33 1.11 10.32
CA SER A 125 0.64 0.10 11.13
C SER A 125 -0.34 0.71 12.14
N VAL A 126 0.01 1.85 12.74
CA VAL A 126 -0.79 2.51 13.79
C VAL A 126 -1.59 3.73 13.29
N ASN A 127 -1.44 4.08 12.02
CA ASN A 127 -2.03 5.28 11.43
C ASN A 127 -3.56 5.35 11.60
N VAL A 128 -4.28 4.30 11.19
CA VAL A 128 -5.76 4.27 11.26
C VAL A 128 -6.23 4.28 12.73
N ALA A 129 -5.49 3.64 13.64
CA ALA A 129 -5.79 3.65 15.06
C ALA A 129 -5.63 5.05 15.68
N LEU A 130 -4.59 5.80 15.29
CA LEU A 130 -4.41 7.20 15.70
C LEU A 130 -5.53 8.08 15.15
N ILE A 131 -5.91 7.94 13.88
CA ILE A 131 -7.03 8.69 13.29
C ILE A 131 -8.33 8.40 14.04
N ARG A 132 -8.57 7.14 14.41
CA ARG A 132 -9.74 6.76 15.21
C ARG A 132 -9.77 7.45 16.58
N GLY A 133 -8.60 7.67 17.18
CA GLY A 133 -8.50 8.40 18.46
C GLY A 133 -8.65 9.93 18.32
N LEU A 134 -8.55 10.48 17.11
CA LEU A 134 -8.66 11.92 16.83
C LEU A 134 -10.04 12.37 16.38
N PHE A 135 -10.88 11.44 15.89
CA PHE A 135 -12.21 11.73 15.36
C PHE A 135 -13.32 11.07 16.18
N PRO A 136 -14.44 11.77 16.42
CA PRO A 136 -15.67 11.13 16.93
C PRO A 136 -16.12 10.00 15.98
N ALA A 137 -16.74 8.96 16.52
CA ALA A 137 -17.12 7.75 15.76
C ALA A 137 -17.95 8.08 14.50
N HIS A 138 -18.89 9.02 14.59
CA HIS A 138 -19.75 9.44 13.47
C HIS A 138 -19.00 10.24 12.38
N ARG A 139 -17.78 10.77 12.67
CA ARG A 139 -16.90 11.49 11.72
C ARG A 139 -15.64 10.72 11.31
N LEU A 140 -15.46 9.51 11.82
CA LEU A 140 -14.29 8.68 11.51
C LEU A 140 -14.08 8.48 10.01
N GLY A 141 -15.16 8.33 9.24
CA GLY A 141 -15.10 8.23 7.78
C GLY A 141 -14.40 9.41 7.11
N ARG A 142 -14.55 10.65 7.66
CA ARG A 142 -13.83 11.83 7.15
C ARG A 142 -12.32 11.75 7.42
N GLY A 143 -11.93 11.31 8.63
CA GLY A 143 -10.52 11.14 8.98
C GLY A 143 -9.82 10.11 8.11
N VAL A 144 -10.44 8.96 7.90
CA VAL A 144 -9.95 7.90 6.98
C VAL A 144 -9.94 8.39 5.54
N GLY A 145 -10.95 9.18 5.12
CA GLY A 145 -11.02 9.81 3.81
C GLY A 145 -9.88 10.78 3.55
N PHE A 146 -9.52 11.63 4.52
CA PHE A 146 -8.35 12.52 4.42
C PHE A 146 -7.05 11.71 4.30
N ASN A 147 -6.90 10.62 5.05
CA ASN A 147 -5.75 9.75 4.94
C ASN A 147 -5.64 9.11 3.54
N ALA A 148 -6.73 8.59 3.02
CA ALA A 148 -6.76 8.02 1.66
C ALA A 148 -6.43 9.06 0.59
N LEU A 149 -6.94 10.29 0.73
CA LEU A 149 -6.62 11.41 -0.15
C LEU A 149 -5.14 11.74 -0.12
N VAL A 150 -4.54 11.87 1.07
CA VAL A 150 -3.12 12.17 1.22
C VAL A 150 -2.25 11.07 0.60
N VAL A 151 -2.56 9.79 0.86
CA VAL A 151 -1.86 8.66 0.23
C VAL A 151 -1.95 8.74 -1.29
N GLY A 152 -3.16 8.98 -1.83
CA GLY A 152 -3.39 9.09 -3.28
C GLY A 152 -2.64 10.27 -3.90
N VAL A 153 -2.74 11.46 -3.31
CA VAL A 153 -2.06 12.67 -3.79
C VAL A 153 -0.54 12.52 -3.69
N SER A 154 -0.01 12.02 -2.56
CA SER A 154 1.44 11.82 -2.38
C SER A 154 2.00 10.87 -3.44
N PHE A 155 1.31 9.76 -3.70
CA PHE A 155 1.73 8.83 -4.74
C PHE A 155 1.63 9.46 -6.14
N ALA A 156 0.60 10.29 -6.37
CA ALA A 156 0.36 10.97 -7.63
C ALA A 156 1.43 12.01 -7.97
N VAL A 157 1.84 12.83 -7.01
CA VAL A 157 2.82 13.90 -7.22
C VAL A 157 4.27 13.41 -7.13
N GLY A 158 4.50 12.18 -6.66
CA GLY A 158 5.83 11.59 -6.47
C GLY A 158 6.74 11.71 -7.69
N PRO A 159 6.32 11.22 -8.87
CA PRO A 159 7.14 11.31 -10.08
C PRO A 159 7.49 12.75 -10.45
N THR A 160 6.55 13.69 -10.32
CA THR A 160 6.77 15.11 -10.59
C THR A 160 7.77 15.72 -9.63
N ILE A 161 7.66 15.42 -8.32
CA ILE A 161 8.60 15.89 -7.29
C ILE A 161 9.98 15.29 -7.53
N ALA A 162 10.07 13.99 -7.86
CA ALA A 162 11.34 13.36 -8.20
C ALA A 162 12.03 14.10 -9.35
N SER A 163 11.29 14.38 -10.42
CA SER A 163 11.81 15.08 -11.59
C SER A 163 12.25 16.51 -11.26
N LEU A 164 11.49 17.26 -10.47
CA LEU A 164 11.85 18.61 -10.05
C LEU A 164 13.14 18.61 -9.21
N ILE A 165 13.30 17.67 -8.29
CA ILE A 165 14.52 17.56 -7.50
C ILE A 165 15.70 17.17 -8.41
N LEU A 166 15.53 16.18 -9.29
CA LEU A 166 16.59 15.73 -10.20
C LEU A 166 16.98 16.78 -11.26
N SER A 167 16.13 17.76 -11.52
CA SER A 167 16.45 18.87 -12.44
C SER A 167 17.47 19.85 -11.86
N VAL A 168 17.59 19.94 -10.54
CA VAL A 168 18.44 20.93 -9.84
C VAL A 168 19.46 20.30 -8.89
N ALA A 169 19.30 19.01 -8.55
CA ALA A 169 20.12 18.32 -7.56
C ALA A 169 20.32 16.84 -7.91
N ALA A 170 21.37 16.22 -7.33
CA ALA A 170 21.62 14.80 -7.46
C ALA A 170 20.61 13.95 -6.68
N TRP A 171 20.48 12.66 -7.00
CA TRP A 171 19.51 11.73 -6.39
C TRP A 171 19.55 11.64 -4.85
N PRO A 172 20.68 11.83 -4.13
CA PRO A 172 20.66 11.80 -2.66
C PRO A 172 19.68 12.79 -2.03
N TRP A 173 19.41 13.91 -2.71
CA TRP A 173 18.46 14.92 -2.23
C TRP A 173 17.01 14.42 -2.20
N LEU A 174 16.68 13.38 -2.99
CA LEU A 174 15.35 12.73 -2.94
C LEU A 174 15.06 12.13 -1.56
N PHE A 175 16.10 11.66 -0.87
CA PHE A 175 16.00 11.15 0.50
C PHE A 175 16.28 12.23 1.54
N ALA A 176 17.21 13.15 1.26
CA ALA A 176 17.58 14.24 2.17
C ALA A 176 16.38 15.15 2.49
N VAL A 177 15.46 15.39 1.54
CA VAL A 177 14.25 16.22 1.75
C VAL A 177 13.34 15.65 2.84
N ASN A 178 13.36 14.32 3.06
CA ASN A 178 12.58 13.68 4.12
C ASN A 178 13.09 14.07 5.52
N VAL A 179 14.35 14.49 5.67
CA VAL A 179 14.95 14.78 6.97
C VAL A 179 14.32 16.03 7.62
N PRO A 180 14.35 17.23 7.01
CA PRO A 180 13.72 18.41 7.60
C PRO A 180 12.21 18.23 7.78
N LEU A 181 11.52 17.58 6.83
CA LEU A 181 10.09 17.32 6.93
C LEU A 181 9.77 16.32 8.04
N GLY A 182 10.58 15.29 8.21
CA GLY A 182 10.44 14.30 9.29
C GLY A 182 10.70 14.91 10.67
N VAL A 183 11.72 15.75 10.80
CA VAL A 183 11.99 16.51 12.03
C VAL A 183 10.83 17.44 12.37
N PHE A 184 10.30 18.16 11.37
CA PHE A 184 9.11 19.00 11.56
C PHE A 184 7.89 18.17 11.97
N ALA A 185 7.65 17.03 11.32
CA ALA A 185 6.55 16.13 11.68
C ALA A 185 6.71 15.60 13.12
N LEU A 186 7.92 15.25 13.57
CA LEU A 186 8.22 14.87 14.95
C LEU A 186 7.94 16.00 15.93
N ALA A 187 8.41 17.21 15.62
CA ALA A 187 8.20 18.39 16.46
C ALA A 187 6.71 18.71 16.67
N VAL A 188 5.88 18.45 15.66
CA VAL A 188 4.42 18.59 15.75
C VAL A 188 3.79 17.38 16.44
N ALA A 189 4.21 16.15 16.13
CA ALA A 189 3.59 14.91 16.63
C ALA A 189 3.79 14.73 18.15
N ILE A 190 4.99 15.00 18.65
CA ILE A 190 5.34 14.76 20.07
C ILE A 190 4.37 15.48 21.03
N PRO A 191 4.11 16.80 20.89
CA PRO A 191 3.19 17.50 21.77
C PRO A 191 1.71 17.29 21.45
N SER A 192 1.34 17.05 20.17
CA SER A 192 -0.04 17.11 19.74
C SER A 192 -0.78 15.77 19.77
N LEU A 193 -0.07 14.64 19.60
CA LEU A 193 -0.70 13.33 19.63
C LEU A 193 -1.15 12.96 21.04
N PRO A 194 -2.42 12.50 21.19
CA PRO A 194 -2.92 12.04 22.49
C PRO A 194 -2.25 10.75 22.93
N GLN A 195 -2.15 10.55 24.23
CA GLN A 195 -1.77 9.25 24.79
C GLN A 195 -2.87 8.25 24.44
N THR A 196 -2.50 7.12 23.84
CA THR A 196 -3.45 6.05 23.52
C THR A 196 -3.50 5.02 24.65
N ALA A 197 -4.69 4.47 24.90
CA ALA A 197 -4.87 3.40 25.87
C ALA A 197 -4.00 2.20 25.48
N ARG A 198 -3.44 1.52 26.48
CA ARG A 198 -2.63 0.32 26.30
C ARG A 198 -3.53 -0.91 26.42
N GLY A 199 -3.39 -1.84 25.50
CA GLY A 199 -4.05 -3.12 25.56
C GLY A 199 -3.54 -3.98 26.72
N LYS A 200 -4.40 -4.83 27.28
CA LYS A 200 -4.06 -5.76 28.35
C LYS A 200 -3.49 -7.09 27.81
N HIS A 201 -3.42 -7.27 26.50
CA HIS A 201 -2.92 -8.49 25.88
C HIS A 201 -1.39 -8.49 25.85
N ALA A 202 -0.78 -9.66 26.11
CA ALA A 202 0.65 -9.83 25.99
C ALA A 202 1.07 -9.83 24.50
N PHE A 203 2.22 -9.21 24.21
CA PHE A 203 2.84 -9.34 22.87
C PHE A 203 3.25 -10.79 22.63
N ASP A 204 2.93 -11.30 21.44
CA ASP A 204 3.39 -12.61 21.01
C ASP A 204 4.64 -12.48 20.11
N PRO A 205 5.86 -12.49 20.70
CA PRO A 205 7.09 -12.31 19.93
C PRO A 205 7.35 -13.46 18.97
N VAL A 206 6.84 -14.66 19.27
CA VAL A 206 7.01 -15.84 18.41
C VAL A 206 6.15 -15.71 17.16
N ALA A 207 4.89 -15.27 17.29
CA ALA A 207 4.04 -14.98 16.13
C ALA A 207 4.62 -13.84 15.28
N ALA A 208 5.14 -12.78 15.91
CA ALA A 208 5.82 -11.70 15.22
C ALA A 208 7.06 -12.20 14.45
N LEU A 209 7.88 -13.06 15.06
CA LEU A 209 9.03 -13.68 14.40
C LEU A 209 8.61 -14.56 13.22
N PHE A 210 7.59 -15.39 13.38
CA PHE A 210 7.07 -16.22 12.28
C PHE A 210 6.55 -15.35 11.13
N ASN A 211 5.88 -14.26 11.44
CA ASN A 211 5.41 -13.29 10.43
C ASN A 211 6.59 -12.69 9.64
N VAL A 212 7.62 -12.21 10.35
CA VAL A 212 8.83 -11.65 9.73
C VAL A 212 9.51 -12.67 8.84
N ILE A 213 9.75 -13.89 9.34
CA ILE A 213 10.41 -14.96 8.58
C ILE A 213 9.57 -15.31 7.33
N THR A 214 8.25 -15.46 7.48
CA THR A 214 7.36 -15.80 6.37
C THR A 214 7.49 -14.80 5.22
N PHE A 215 7.29 -13.51 5.51
CA PHE A 215 7.29 -12.50 4.46
C PHE A 215 8.70 -12.16 3.95
N ALA A 216 9.71 -12.17 4.83
CA ALA A 216 11.09 -11.97 4.44
C ALA A 216 11.57 -13.08 3.48
N SER A 217 11.32 -14.35 3.84
CA SER A 217 11.70 -15.49 3.00
C SER A 217 10.95 -15.52 1.68
N LEU A 218 9.64 -15.17 1.68
CA LEU A 218 8.83 -15.10 0.46
C LEU A 218 9.37 -14.07 -0.52
N ILE A 219 9.62 -12.84 -0.06
CA ILE A 219 10.08 -11.76 -0.94
C ILE A 219 11.53 -11.98 -1.34
N PHE A 220 12.37 -12.55 -0.46
CA PHE A 220 13.74 -12.93 -0.80
C PHE A 220 13.74 -14.02 -1.88
N ALA A 221 12.90 -15.05 -1.75
CA ALA A 221 12.77 -16.09 -2.78
C ALA A 221 12.34 -15.51 -4.14
N LEU A 222 11.39 -14.55 -4.15
CA LEU A 222 10.99 -13.84 -5.36
C LEU A 222 12.14 -13.00 -5.94
N GLY A 223 12.92 -12.35 -5.10
CA GLY A 223 14.10 -11.57 -5.51
C GLY A 223 15.20 -12.43 -6.13
N GLU A 224 15.54 -13.55 -5.49
CA GLU A 224 16.53 -14.51 -5.99
C GLU A 224 16.07 -15.14 -7.31
N PHE A 225 14.80 -15.54 -7.39
CA PHE A 225 14.22 -16.04 -8.64
C PHE A 225 14.31 -14.99 -9.76
N ALA A 226 14.01 -13.75 -9.44
CA ALA A 226 14.06 -12.62 -10.37
C ALA A 226 15.48 -12.36 -10.89
N GLN A 227 16.51 -12.55 -10.08
CA GLN A 227 17.92 -12.38 -10.44
C GLN A 227 18.56 -13.64 -11.03
N ARG A 228 17.78 -14.69 -11.30
CA ARG A 228 18.27 -16.00 -11.76
C ARG A 228 19.27 -16.63 -10.79
N GLY A 229 19.10 -16.37 -9.51
CA GLY A 229 19.87 -17.02 -8.47
C GLY A 229 19.64 -18.54 -8.44
N PRO A 230 20.42 -19.28 -7.65
CA PRO A 230 20.31 -20.72 -7.57
C PRO A 230 18.90 -21.16 -7.21
N LEU A 231 18.28 -22.01 -8.04
CA LEU A 231 16.92 -22.53 -7.79
C LEU A 231 16.80 -23.24 -6.45
N SER A 232 17.89 -23.85 -5.97
CA SER A 232 17.94 -24.46 -4.62
C SER A 232 17.68 -23.44 -3.51
N VAL A 233 18.23 -22.23 -3.62
CA VAL A 233 17.99 -21.13 -2.66
C VAL A 233 16.54 -20.64 -2.77
N VAL A 234 16.04 -20.48 -4.00
CA VAL A 234 14.63 -20.06 -4.25
C VAL A 234 13.66 -21.04 -3.59
N PHE A 235 13.81 -22.35 -3.86
CA PHE A 235 12.94 -23.37 -3.29
C PHE A 235 13.11 -23.52 -1.77
N ALA A 236 14.34 -23.39 -1.25
CA ALA A 236 14.58 -23.41 0.18
C ALA A 236 13.87 -22.26 0.90
N MET A 237 14.01 -21.03 0.37
CA MET A 237 13.35 -19.86 0.95
C MET A 237 11.83 -19.89 0.80
N ALA A 238 11.30 -20.41 -0.32
CA ALA A 238 9.88 -20.65 -0.49
C ALA A 238 9.35 -21.69 0.51
N ALA A 239 10.08 -22.78 0.74
CA ALA A 239 9.73 -23.78 1.74
C ALA A 239 9.74 -23.19 3.17
N VAL A 240 10.75 -22.38 3.51
CA VAL A 240 10.80 -21.63 4.78
C VAL A 240 9.56 -20.73 4.92
N ALA A 241 9.21 -19.96 3.89
CA ALA A 241 8.02 -19.12 3.90
C ALA A 241 6.73 -19.93 4.13
N LEU A 242 6.58 -21.07 3.48
CA LEU A 242 5.41 -21.94 3.64
C LEU A 242 5.33 -22.56 5.05
N VAL A 243 6.46 -23.05 5.57
CA VAL A 243 6.52 -23.67 6.91
C VAL A 243 6.21 -22.64 7.99
N PHE A 244 6.88 -21.48 7.96
CA PHE A 244 6.66 -20.45 8.97
C PHE A 244 5.30 -19.76 8.81
N GLY A 245 4.77 -19.62 7.59
CA GLY A 245 3.41 -19.18 7.35
C GLY A 245 2.37 -20.14 7.92
N TRP A 246 2.55 -21.44 7.76
CA TRP A 246 1.70 -22.46 8.37
C TRP A 246 1.78 -22.45 9.90
N LEU A 247 2.99 -22.35 10.47
CA LEU A 247 3.20 -22.22 11.91
C LEU A 247 2.53 -20.95 12.47
N LEU A 248 2.63 -19.83 11.74
CA LEU A 248 1.96 -18.58 12.09
C LEU A 248 0.44 -18.78 12.14
N ILE A 249 -0.15 -19.35 11.08
CA ILE A 249 -1.59 -19.61 11.00
C ILE A 249 -2.04 -20.54 12.15
N ARG A 250 -1.32 -21.63 12.39
CA ARG A 250 -1.62 -22.55 13.51
C ARG A 250 -1.55 -21.86 14.86
N ARG A 251 -0.52 -21.04 15.10
CA ARG A 251 -0.35 -20.33 16.36
C ARG A 251 -1.43 -19.28 16.60
N GLN A 252 -1.90 -18.63 15.53
CA GLN A 252 -2.94 -17.60 15.60
C GLN A 252 -4.37 -18.19 15.57
N ALA A 253 -4.52 -19.46 15.23
CA ALA A 253 -5.81 -20.14 15.22
C ALA A 253 -6.36 -20.23 16.66
N GLY A 254 -7.54 -19.64 16.88
CA GLY A 254 -8.18 -19.58 18.19
C GLY A 254 -7.72 -18.45 19.11
N HIS A 255 -6.77 -17.62 18.71
CA HIS A 255 -6.40 -16.45 19.49
C HIS A 255 -7.51 -15.38 19.45
N PRO A 256 -7.92 -14.79 20.61
CA PRO A 256 -9.03 -13.83 20.66
C PRO A 256 -8.76 -12.54 19.86
N ALA A 257 -7.49 -12.15 19.71
CA ALA A 257 -7.05 -11.00 18.91
C ALA A 257 -5.88 -11.42 17.99
N PRO A 258 -6.15 -12.17 16.89
CA PRO A 258 -5.08 -12.65 16.03
C PRO A 258 -4.46 -11.48 15.24
N MET A 259 -3.13 -11.46 15.13
CA MET A 259 -2.39 -10.51 14.29
C MET A 259 -2.83 -10.64 12.82
N LEU A 260 -3.03 -11.86 12.34
CA LEU A 260 -3.50 -12.17 10.99
C LEU A 260 -4.92 -12.74 11.08
N PRO A 261 -5.96 -11.99 10.73
CA PRO A 261 -7.35 -12.44 10.80
C PRO A 261 -7.69 -13.39 9.63
N VAL A 262 -7.17 -14.63 9.72
CA VAL A 262 -7.33 -15.68 8.68
C VAL A 262 -8.80 -16.07 8.51
N ASP A 263 -9.61 -15.90 9.54
CA ASP A 263 -11.06 -16.13 9.54
C ASP A 263 -11.80 -15.33 8.46
N LEU A 264 -11.32 -14.13 8.12
CA LEU A 264 -11.92 -13.31 7.08
C LEU A 264 -11.80 -13.94 5.67
N PHE A 265 -10.77 -14.75 5.44
CA PHE A 265 -10.58 -15.45 4.16
C PHE A 265 -11.59 -16.59 3.93
N ARG A 266 -12.36 -16.98 4.93
CA ARG A 266 -13.50 -17.89 4.72
C ARG A 266 -14.67 -17.23 3.98
N ARG A 267 -14.64 -15.91 3.83
CA ARG A 267 -15.67 -15.15 3.11
C ARG A 267 -15.22 -14.95 1.65
N PRO A 268 -15.92 -15.52 0.66
CA PRO A 268 -15.48 -15.49 -0.74
C PRO A 268 -15.25 -14.07 -1.28
N VAL A 269 -16.15 -13.12 -0.94
CA VAL A 269 -16.00 -11.71 -1.34
C VAL A 269 -14.73 -11.09 -0.79
N PHE A 270 -14.37 -11.39 0.46
CA PHE A 270 -13.15 -10.89 1.08
C PHE A 270 -11.90 -11.46 0.37
N THR A 271 -11.87 -12.78 0.18
CA THR A 271 -10.73 -13.46 -0.48
C THR A 271 -10.52 -13.01 -1.90
N LEU A 272 -11.59 -12.95 -2.71
CA LEU A 272 -11.51 -12.45 -4.08
C LEU A 272 -11.07 -10.98 -4.13
N SER A 273 -11.53 -10.14 -3.17
CA SER A 273 -11.12 -8.74 -3.12
C SER A 273 -9.66 -8.56 -2.69
N ALA A 274 -9.16 -9.39 -1.78
CA ALA A 274 -7.76 -9.42 -1.38
C ALA A 274 -6.86 -9.88 -2.55
N LEU A 275 -7.25 -10.96 -3.24
CA LEU A 275 -6.55 -11.45 -4.43
C LEU A 275 -6.54 -10.41 -5.55
N THR A 276 -7.69 -9.78 -5.82
CA THR A 276 -7.79 -8.66 -6.78
C THR A 276 -6.83 -7.54 -6.42
N ALA A 277 -6.72 -7.20 -5.11
CA ALA A 277 -5.78 -6.17 -4.64
C ALA A 277 -4.32 -6.57 -4.90
N VAL A 278 -3.91 -7.79 -4.53
CA VAL A 278 -2.54 -8.27 -4.78
C VAL A 278 -2.19 -8.18 -6.26
N CYS A 279 -3.04 -8.69 -7.14
CA CYS A 279 -2.79 -8.66 -8.58
C CYS A 279 -2.79 -7.23 -9.16
N ALA A 280 -3.71 -6.36 -8.75
CA ALA A 280 -3.76 -4.98 -9.22
C ALA A 280 -2.55 -4.16 -8.77
N PHE A 281 -2.11 -4.33 -7.51
CA PHE A 281 -0.91 -3.68 -7.01
C PHE A 281 0.38 -4.30 -7.57
N ALA A 282 0.38 -5.59 -7.97
CA ALA A 282 1.48 -6.18 -8.74
C ALA A 282 1.59 -5.55 -10.13
N ALA A 283 0.46 -5.37 -10.82
CA ALA A 283 0.43 -4.64 -12.10
C ALA A 283 0.95 -3.21 -11.95
N GLN A 284 0.53 -2.49 -10.90
CA GLN A 284 1.04 -1.14 -10.61
C GLN A 284 2.55 -1.17 -10.32
N GLY A 285 3.05 -2.11 -9.51
CA GLY A 285 4.47 -2.25 -9.20
C GLY A 285 5.29 -2.53 -10.46
N LEU A 286 4.82 -3.43 -11.34
CA LEU A 286 5.42 -3.70 -12.65
C LEU A 286 5.54 -2.44 -13.50
N ALA A 287 4.48 -1.63 -13.57
CA ALA A 287 4.49 -0.40 -14.35
C ALA A 287 5.41 0.67 -13.75
N PHE A 288 5.25 0.98 -12.46
CA PHE A 288 5.97 2.09 -11.82
C PHE A 288 7.47 1.86 -11.66
N VAL A 289 7.91 0.60 -11.65
CA VAL A 289 9.34 0.25 -11.64
C VAL A 289 9.90 0.15 -13.06
N SER A 290 9.16 -0.39 -14.03
CA SER A 290 9.67 -0.61 -15.39
C SER A 290 9.59 0.62 -16.30
N LEU A 291 8.55 1.46 -16.16
CA LEU A 291 8.35 2.63 -17.03
C LEU A 291 9.48 3.66 -16.96
N PRO A 292 10.04 4.03 -15.79
CA PRO A 292 11.21 4.91 -15.75
C PRO A 292 12.37 4.37 -16.58
N PHE A 293 12.70 3.09 -16.43
CA PHE A 293 13.73 2.46 -17.26
C PHE A 293 13.36 2.48 -18.74
N TYR A 294 12.10 2.20 -19.10
CA TYR A 294 11.65 2.23 -20.48
C TYR A 294 11.84 3.61 -21.10
N PHE A 295 11.43 4.66 -20.39
CA PHE A 295 11.54 6.04 -20.88
C PHE A 295 13.00 6.51 -20.97
N GLU A 296 13.84 6.18 -19.99
CA GLU A 296 15.23 6.64 -19.97
C GLU A 296 16.15 5.79 -20.86
N THR A 297 16.03 4.44 -20.81
CA THR A 297 16.99 3.57 -21.52
C THR A 297 16.56 3.19 -22.94
N VAL A 298 15.26 3.12 -23.23
CA VAL A 298 14.73 2.74 -24.54
C VAL A 298 14.33 3.96 -25.37
N LEU A 299 13.62 4.92 -24.75
CA LEU A 299 13.17 6.13 -25.44
C LEU A 299 14.15 7.30 -25.29
N HIS A 300 15.26 7.13 -24.56
CA HIS A 300 16.31 8.13 -24.34
C HIS A 300 15.78 9.47 -23.80
N ARG A 301 14.74 9.42 -22.97
CA ARG A 301 14.21 10.59 -22.26
C ARG A 301 15.06 10.86 -21.02
N ASN A 302 15.21 12.13 -20.65
CA ASN A 302 15.87 12.47 -19.41
C ASN A 302 14.96 12.19 -18.19
N ALA A 303 15.55 12.18 -16.97
CA ALA A 303 14.82 11.87 -15.74
C ALA A 303 13.67 12.86 -15.45
N VAL A 304 13.82 14.14 -15.87
CA VAL A 304 12.79 15.17 -15.71
C VAL A 304 11.59 14.89 -16.62
N GLU A 305 11.84 14.60 -17.91
CA GLU A 305 10.80 14.18 -18.85
C GLU A 305 10.09 12.92 -18.38
N THR A 306 10.85 11.93 -17.89
CA THR A 306 10.33 10.66 -17.36
C THR A 306 9.28 10.90 -16.28
N GLY A 307 9.56 11.74 -15.29
CA GLY A 307 8.60 12.01 -14.24
C GLY A 307 7.36 12.74 -14.71
N PHE A 308 7.51 13.70 -15.66
CA PHE A 308 6.36 14.37 -16.27
C PHE A 308 5.52 13.38 -17.09
N LEU A 309 6.13 12.44 -17.80
CA LEU A 309 5.42 11.41 -18.56
C LEU A 309 4.64 10.43 -17.64
N MET A 310 5.06 10.24 -16.40
CA MET A 310 4.35 9.41 -15.42
C MET A 310 3.20 10.14 -14.72
N THR A 311 3.22 11.47 -14.69
CA THR A 311 2.24 12.31 -14.01
C THR A 311 0.79 12.07 -14.47
N PRO A 312 0.47 11.90 -15.79
CA PRO A 312 -0.92 11.70 -16.26
C PRO A 312 -1.60 10.49 -15.61
N TRP A 313 -0.89 9.37 -15.39
CA TRP A 313 -1.44 8.21 -14.66
C TRP A 313 -1.95 8.63 -13.29
N SER A 314 -1.10 9.27 -12.53
CA SER A 314 -1.36 9.63 -11.15
C SER A 314 -2.48 10.66 -10.99
N VAL A 315 -2.50 11.67 -11.87
CA VAL A 315 -3.56 12.69 -11.89
C VAL A 315 -4.92 12.05 -12.17
N ILE A 316 -4.97 11.15 -13.15
CA ILE A 316 -6.23 10.49 -13.50
C ILE A 316 -6.68 9.53 -12.40
N VAL A 317 -5.78 8.83 -11.69
CA VAL A 317 -6.15 8.05 -10.49
C VAL A 317 -6.82 8.94 -9.45
N ALA A 318 -6.25 10.12 -9.17
CA ALA A 318 -6.78 11.05 -8.18
C ALA A 318 -8.19 11.56 -8.55
N LEU A 319 -8.48 11.70 -9.83
CA LEU A 319 -9.79 12.13 -10.34
C LEU A 319 -10.79 10.95 -10.43
N ALA A 320 -10.33 9.81 -10.91
CA ALA A 320 -11.18 8.64 -11.15
C ALA A 320 -11.61 7.93 -9.86
N ALA A 321 -10.74 7.87 -8.84
CA ALA A 321 -11.04 7.13 -7.61
C ALA A 321 -12.24 7.70 -6.81
N PRO A 322 -12.42 9.02 -6.63
CA PRO A 322 -13.64 9.58 -6.01
C PRO A 322 -14.90 9.32 -6.85
N ILE A 323 -14.80 9.37 -8.18
CA ILE A 323 -15.92 9.08 -9.09
C ILE A 323 -16.35 7.62 -8.93
N ALA A 324 -15.39 6.69 -9.01
CA ALA A 324 -15.63 5.26 -8.81
C ALA A 324 -16.18 4.95 -7.41
N GLY A 325 -15.70 5.68 -6.39
CA GLY A 325 -16.24 5.59 -5.03
C GLY A 325 -17.72 5.91 -4.96
N ARG A 326 -18.16 7.02 -5.58
CA ARG A 326 -19.58 7.39 -5.66
C ARG A 326 -20.40 6.42 -6.51
N LEU A 327 -19.85 5.96 -7.63
CA LEU A 327 -20.51 4.95 -8.46
C LEU A 327 -20.72 3.62 -7.72
N SER A 328 -19.81 3.27 -6.82
CA SER A 328 -19.93 2.05 -6.01
C SER A 328 -21.09 2.05 -5.00
N ASP A 329 -21.78 3.19 -4.83
CA ASP A 329 -23.03 3.27 -4.08
C ASP A 329 -24.23 2.82 -4.91
N ARG A 330 -24.14 2.88 -6.25
CA ARG A 330 -25.20 2.54 -7.19
C ARG A 330 -24.95 1.23 -7.95
N TYR A 331 -23.70 0.91 -8.21
CA TYR A 331 -23.28 -0.25 -8.98
C TYR A 331 -22.47 -1.24 -8.15
N PRO A 332 -22.55 -2.55 -8.43
CA PRO A 332 -21.77 -3.55 -7.70
C PRO A 332 -20.25 -3.26 -7.78
N PRO A 333 -19.55 -3.25 -6.64
CA PRO A 333 -18.09 -2.99 -6.60
C PRO A 333 -17.30 -3.97 -7.50
N GLY A 334 -17.79 -5.22 -7.65
CA GLY A 334 -17.19 -6.23 -8.51
C GLY A 334 -17.18 -5.84 -9.98
N LEU A 335 -18.26 -5.22 -10.47
CA LEU A 335 -18.37 -4.76 -11.86
C LEU A 335 -17.45 -3.58 -12.14
N LEU A 336 -17.49 -2.56 -11.28
CA LEU A 336 -16.63 -1.37 -11.42
C LEU A 336 -15.15 -1.74 -11.39
N GLY A 337 -14.76 -2.63 -10.45
CA GLY A 337 -13.41 -3.14 -10.37
C GLY A 337 -13.00 -3.95 -11.60
N ALA A 338 -13.87 -4.79 -12.14
CA ALA A 338 -13.60 -5.58 -13.34
C ALA A 338 -13.37 -4.66 -14.56
N ILE A 339 -14.26 -3.69 -14.79
CA ILE A 339 -14.11 -2.72 -15.89
C ILE A 339 -12.82 -1.90 -15.71
N GLY A 340 -12.55 -1.39 -14.52
CA GLY A 340 -11.33 -0.63 -14.24
C GLY A 340 -10.06 -1.43 -14.52
N LEU A 341 -10.01 -2.68 -14.07
CA LEU A 341 -8.84 -3.53 -14.28
C LEU A 341 -8.68 -4.02 -15.73
N ALA A 342 -9.76 -4.18 -16.46
CA ALA A 342 -9.72 -4.42 -17.91
C ALA A 342 -9.13 -3.20 -18.65
N LEU A 343 -9.52 -1.97 -18.28
CA LEU A 343 -8.95 -0.74 -18.82
C LEU A 343 -7.45 -0.62 -18.46
N LEU A 344 -7.06 -0.96 -17.23
CA LEU A 344 -5.65 -1.00 -16.83
C LEU A 344 -4.86 -2.00 -17.68
N SER A 345 -5.38 -3.20 -17.88
CA SER A 345 -4.76 -4.23 -18.72
C SER A 345 -4.57 -3.72 -20.16
N ALA A 346 -5.62 -3.18 -20.77
CA ALA A 346 -5.57 -2.60 -22.11
C ALA A 346 -4.57 -1.42 -22.19
N GLY A 347 -4.53 -0.56 -21.18
CA GLY A 347 -3.58 0.54 -21.08
C GLY A 347 -2.13 0.04 -21.05
N MET A 348 -1.84 -0.99 -20.26
CA MET A 348 -0.49 -1.58 -20.18
C MET A 348 -0.09 -2.28 -21.48
N VAL A 349 -0.99 -3.00 -22.15
CA VAL A 349 -0.75 -3.53 -23.49
C VAL A 349 -0.44 -2.41 -24.48
N SER A 350 -1.20 -1.32 -24.43
CA SER A 350 -0.97 -0.18 -25.30
C SER A 350 0.40 0.49 -25.06
N LEU A 351 0.85 0.59 -23.80
CA LEU A 351 2.19 1.08 -23.45
C LEU A 351 3.29 0.12 -23.94
N ALA A 352 3.08 -1.19 -23.83
CA ALA A 352 4.02 -2.18 -24.35
C ALA A 352 4.13 -2.14 -25.88
N ALA A 353 3.09 -1.67 -26.58
CA ALA A 353 3.01 -1.51 -28.03
C ALA A 353 3.33 -0.09 -28.52
N LEU A 354 4.10 0.71 -27.74
CA LEU A 354 4.55 2.04 -28.17
C LEU A 354 5.44 1.93 -29.41
N PRO A 355 5.32 2.86 -30.39
CA PRO A 355 6.23 2.95 -31.52
C PRO A 355 7.64 3.32 -31.07
N ALA A 356 8.64 3.18 -31.96
CA ALA A 356 10.04 3.44 -31.63
C ALA A 356 10.31 4.91 -31.25
N ALA A 357 9.51 5.87 -31.74
CA ALA A 357 9.61 7.29 -31.42
C ALA A 357 8.24 7.89 -31.08
N PRO A 358 7.69 7.57 -29.88
CA PRO A 358 6.38 8.05 -29.50
C PRO A 358 6.41 9.54 -29.12
N GLY A 359 5.37 10.28 -29.49
CA GLY A 359 5.16 11.63 -29.01
C GLY A 359 4.70 11.67 -27.54
N VAL A 360 4.89 12.81 -26.87
CA VAL A 360 4.45 13.01 -25.47
C VAL A 360 2.97 12.75 -25.30
N ILE A 361 2.14 13.20 -26.26
CA ILE A 361 0.69 13.01 -26.24
C ILE A 361 0.34 11.53 -26.36
N ASP A 362 1.07 10.76 -27.20
CA ASP A 362 0.82 9.32 -27.38
C ASP A 362 1.11 8.53 -26.09
N ILE A 363 2.19 8.86 -25.38
CA ILE A 363 2.47 8.29 -24.07
C ILE A 363 1.40 8.75 -23.06
N GLY A 364 1.06 10.04 -23.06
CA GLY A 364 0.16 10.66 -22.09
C GLY A 364 -1.23 10.00 -22.04
N TRP A 365 -1.90 9.80 -23.18
CA TRP A 365 -3.24 9.19 -23.16
C TRP A 365 -3.23 7.72 -22.73
N ARG A 366 -2.16 6.98 -23.03
CA ARG A 366 -1.99 5.58 -22.57
C ARG A 366 -1.78 5.52 -21.06
N MET A 367 -1.00 6.45 -20.51
CA MET A 367 -0.83 6.63 -19.06
C MET A 367 -2.14 7.02 -18.39
N MET A 368 -2.94 7.92 -19.01
CA MET A 368 -4.27 8.29 -18.52
C MET A 368 -5.22 7.08 -18.50
N LEU A 369 -5.18 6.24 -19.53
CA LEU A 369 -5.99 5.02 -19.59
C LEU A 369 -5.66 4.07 -18.44
N CYS A 370 -4.37 3.85 -18.16
CA CYS A 370 -3.92 3.07 -17.01
C CYS A 370 -4.39 3.69 -15.69
N GLY A 371 -4.26 5.02 -15.55
CA GLY A 371 -4.69 5.76 -14.36
C GLY A 371 -6.19 5.65 -14.12
N ALA A 372 -7.01 5.82 -15.15
CA ALA A 372 -8.47 5.63 -15.08
C ALA A 372 -8.80 4.21 -14.63
N GLY A 373 -8.18 3.21 -15.24
CA GLY A 373 -8.38 1.81 -14.90
C GLY A 373 -8.07 1.52 -13.42
N PHE A 374 -6.93 1.97 -12.92
CA PHE A 374 -6.53 1.76 -11.54
C PHE A 374 -7.43 2.51 -10.55
N GLY A 375 -7.81 3.76 -10.87
CA GLY A 375 -8.72 4.56 -10.04
C GLY A 375 -10.10 3.94 -9.90
N PHE A 376 -10.66 3.39 -11.00
CA PHE A 376 -11.95 2.70 -10.99
C PHE A 376 -11.94 1.37 -10.22
N PHE A 377 -10.77 0.77 -10.03
CA PHE A 377 -10.61 -0.42 -9.18
C PHE A 377 -10.50 -0.06 -7.70
N GLN A 378 -9.66 0.93 -7.35
CA GLN A 378 -9.14 1.11 -5.99
C GLN A 378 -10.24 1.35 -4.96
N SER A 379 -11.11 2.34 -5.17
CA SER A 379 -12.16 2.72 -4.22
C SER A 379 -13.25 1.65 -4.08
N PRO A 380 -13.83 1.07 -5.15
CA PRO A 380 -14.80 -0.01 -5.03
C PRO A 380 -14.24 -1.27 -4.36
N ASN A 381 -12.97 -1.61 -4.62
CA ASN A 381 -12.34 -2.77 -4.00
C ASN A 381 -12.12 -2.59 -2.49
N LEU A 382 -11.69 -1.38 -2.08
CA LEU A 382 -11.58 -1.01 -0.66
C LEU A 382 -12.94 -1.13 0.04
N LYS A 383 -14.00 -0.61 -0.57
CA LYS A 383 -15.36 -0.72 -0.06
C LYS A 383 -15.81 -2.18 0.09
N ALA A 384 -15.55 -3.02 -0.91
CA ALA A 384 -15.90 -4.44 -0.88
C ALA A 384 -15.17 -5.19 0.24
N LEU A 385 -13.87 -4.94 0.43
CA LEU A 385 -13.08 -5.53 1.52
C LEU A 385 -13.61 -5.12 2.90
N MET A 386 -13.81 -3.80 3.10
CA MET A 386 -14.26 -3.28 4.40
C MET A 386 -15.68 -3.70 4.75
N SER A 387 -16.59 -3.72 3.77
CA SER A 387 -17.99 -4.12 3.99
C SER A 387 -18.18 -5.63 4.18
N SER A 388 -17.24 -6.44 3.71
CA SER A 388 -17.27 -7.90 3.91
C SER A 388 -16.70 -8.35 5.26
N ALA A 389 -16.04 -7.44 6.01
CA ALA A 389 -15.54 -7.72 7.36
C ALA A 389 -16.55 -7.25 8.43
N PRO A 390 -16.69 -7.97 9.56
CA PRO A 390 -17.47 -7.48 10.70
C PRO A 390 -16.89 -6.16 11.25
N PRO A 391 -17.71 -5.26 11.80
CA PRO A 391 -17.25 -3.98 12.36
C PRO A 391 -16.13 -4.13 13.39
N GLU A 392 -16.20 -5.17 14.21
CA GLU A 392 -15.22 -5.50 15.27
C GLU A 392 -13.87 -5.92 14.69
N ARG A 393 -13.85 -6.38 13.42
CA ARG A 393 -12.66 -6.83 12.68
C ARG A 393 -12.14 -5.83 11.65
N SER A 394 -12.67 -4.61 11.66
CA SER A 394 -12.30 -3.56 10.68
C SER A 394 -10.80 -3.22 10.71
N GLY A 395 -10.15 -3.28 11.88
CA GLY A 395 -8.71 -3.11 12.04
C GLY A 395 -7.91 -4.19 11.31
N GLY A 396 -8.29 -5.47 11.50
CA GLY A 396 -7.69 -6.61 10.82
C GLY A 396 -7.89 -6.55 9.29
N ALA A 397 -9.08 -6.16 8.82
CA ALA A 397 -9.36 -5.97 7.40
C ALA A 397 -8.47 -4.88 6.80
N SER A 398 -8.28 -3.75 7.48
CA SER A 398 -7.36 -2.68 7.06
C SER A 398 -5.91 -3.17 6.98
N GLY A 399 -5.48 -3.98 7.93
CA GLY A 399 -4.15 -4.60 7.93
C GLY A 399 -3.93 -5.51 6.71
N ILE A 400 -4.92 -6.36 6.37
CA ILE A 400 -4.87 -7.21 5.18
C ILE A 400 -4.82 -6.39 3.89
N ILE A 401 -5.59 -5.29 3.79
CA ILE A 401 -5.55 -4.39 2.63
C ILE A 401 -4.14 -3.82 2.44
N ALA A 402 -3.53 -3.32 3.52
CA ALA A 402 -2.18 -2.77 3.47
C ALA A 402 -1.15 -3.85 3.10
N THR A 403 -1.26 -5.04 3.68
CA THR A 403 -0.40 -6.19 3.38
C THR A 403 -0.55 -6.65 1.93
N ALA A 404 -1.78 -6.77 1.42
CA ALA A 404 -2.05 -7.15 0.03
C ALA A 404 -1.45 -6.14 -0.97
N ARG A 405 -1.54 -4.84 -0.66
CA ARG A 405 -0.89 -3.79 -1.45
C ARG A 405 0.61 -3.97 -1.50
N LEU A 406 1.24 -4.13 -0.35
CA LEU A 406 2.70 -4.22 -0.25
C LEU A 406 3.23 -5.51 -0.89
N ILE A 407 2.57 -6.66 -0.67
CA ILE A 407 2.91 -7.93 -1.33
C ILE A 407 2.79 -7.77 -2.85
N GLY A 408 1.70 -7.18 -3.34
CA GLY A 408 1.51 -6.93 -4.76
C GLY A 408 2.64 -6.08 -5.34
N GLN A 409 2.92 -4.93 -4.74
CA GLN A 409 3.99 -4.03 -5.20
C GLN A 409 5.37 -4.70 -5.17
N ALA A 410 5.71 -5.43 -4.10
CA ALA A 410 6.97 -6.16 -4.00
C ALA A 410 7.08 -7.28 -5.06
N THR A 411 5.98 -8.02 -5.29
CA THR A 411 5.91 -9.02 -6.37
C THR A 411 6.11 -8.37 -7.74
N GLY A 412 5.45 -7.24 -7.99
CA GLY A 412 5.61 -6.49 -9.23
C GLY A 412 7.06 -6.05 -9.45
N ALA A 413 7.68 -5.45 -8.44
CA ALA A 413 9.07 -5.02 -8.50
C ALA A 413 10.04 -6.20 -8.74
N ALA A 414 9.85 -7.35 -8.05
CA ALA A 414 10.64 -8.55 -8.28
C ALA A 414 10.51 -9.06 -9.73
N LEU A 415 9.28 -9.09 -10.27
CA LEU A 415 9.03 -9.50 -11.66
C LEU A 415 9.64 -8.53 -12.70
N VAL A 416 9.81 -7.25 -12.36
CA VAL A 416 10.59 -6.32 -13.22
C VAL A 416 12.04 -6.75 -13.28
N ALA A 417 12.68 -7.06 -12.14
CA ALA A 417 14.06 -7.54 -12.13
C ALA A 417 14.22 -8.83 -12.95
N LEU A 418 13.27 -9.77 -12.83
CA LEU A 418 13.23 -10.99 -13.66
C LEU A 418 13.10 -10.65 -15.16
N SER A 419 12.21 -9.71 -15.51
CA SER A 419 12.00 -9.28 -16.89
C SER A 419 13.30 -8.71 -17.50
N PHE A 420 14.05 -7.91 -16.75
CA PHE A 420 15.35 -7.41 -17.18
C PHE A 420 16.38 -8.52 -17.33
N GLY A 421 16.40 -9.49 -16.42
CA GLY A 421 17.29 -10.65 -16.50
C GLY A 421 16.99 -11.55 -17.70
N ILE A 422 15.72 -11.73 -18.09
CA ILE A 422 15.31 -12.61 -19.20
C ILE A 422 15.42 -11.92 -20.56
N ALA A 423 14.89 -10.69 -20.67
CA ALA A 423 14.68 -10.01 -21.94
C ALA A 423 15.66 -8.85 -22.20
N GLY A 424 16.59 -8.55 -21.26
CA GLY A 424 17.57 -7.49 -21.40
C GLY A 424 16.93 -6.16 -21.79
N ARG A 425 17.24 -5.63 -22.98
CA ARG A 425 16.69 -4.37 -23.52
C ARG A 425 15.16 -4.36 -23.66
N HIS A 426 14.53 -5.53 -23.85
CA HIS A 426 13.08 -5.69 -23.92
C HIS A 426 12.45 -5.98 -22.55
N GLY A 427 13.22 -5.98 -21.48
CA GLY A 427 12.76 -6.20 -20.11
C GLY A 427 11.59 -5.32 -19.70
N PRO A 428 11.63 -3.99 -19.95
CA PRO A 428 10.50 -3.11 -19.64
C PRO A 428 9.21 -3.48 -20.37
N THR A 429 9.30 -3.83 -21.65
CA THR A 429 8.15 -4.28 -22.45
C THR A 429 7.57 -5.59 -21.90
N LEU A 430 8.42 -6.56 -21.55
CA LEU A 430 7.99 -7.81 -20.91
C LEU A 430 7.30 -7.53 -19.56
N ALA A 431 7.86 -6.63 -18.75
CA ALA A 431 7.26 -6.24 -17.49
C ALA A 431 5.86 -5.62 -17.65
N LEU A 432 5.67 -4.76 -18.65
CA LEU A 432 4.35 -4.20 -18.98
C LEU A 432 3.36 -5.28 -19.43
N MET A 433 3.77 -6.26 -20.22
CA MET A 433 2.93 -7.38 -20.65
C MET A 433 2.54 -8.28 -19.47
N LEU A 434 3.48 -8.58 -18.56
CA LEU A 434 3.17 -9.30 -17.33
C LEU A 434 2.18 -8.51 -16.47
N GLY A 435 2.37 -7.19 -16.35
CA GLY A 435 1.45 -6.32 -15.64
C GLY A 435 0.05 -6.31 -16.25
N ALA A 436 -0.05 -6.33 -17.58
CA ALA A 436 -1.32 -6.50 -18.28
C ALA A 436 -1.99 -7.83 -17.93
N GLY A 437 -1.22 -8.93 -17.85
CA GLY A 437 -1.70 -10.23 -17.42
C GLY A 437 -2.23 -10.23 -15.99
N PHE A 438 -1.49 -9.63 -15.05
CA PHE A 438 -1.94 -9.46 -13.65
C PHE A 438 -3.20 -8.60 -13.55
N ALA A 439 -3.30 -7.50 -14.32
CA ALA A 439 -4.49 -6.66 -14.36
C ALA A 439 -5.69 -7.42 -14.96
N GLY A 440 -5.47 -8.21 -16.00
CA GLY A 440 -6.50 -9.10 -16.59
C GLY A 440 -6.99 -10.16 -15.61
N ALA A 441 -6.08 -10.85 -14.92
CA ALA A 441 -6.43 -11.81 -13.86
C ALA A 441 -7.21 -11.14 -12.72
N ALA A 442 -6.79 -9.95 -12.30
CA ALA A 442 -7.49 -9.15 -11.31
C ALA A 442 -8.88 -8.73 -11.78
N SER A 443 -9.05 -8.41 -13.07
CA SER A 443 -10.37 -8.11 -13.68
C SER A 443 -11.30 -9.31 -13.57
N VAL A 444 -10.84 -10.50 -13.93
CA VAL A 444 -11.62 -11.75 -13.80
C VAL A 444 -11.97 -12.01 -12.33
N ALA A 445 -11.00 -11.94 -11.40
CA ALA A 445 -11.25 -12.14 -9.98
C ALA A 445 -12.26 -11.12 -9.42
N SER A 446 -12.22 -9.86 -9.91
CA SER A 446 -13.20 -8.83 -9.56
C SER A 446 -14.60 -9.17 -10.09
N GLY A 447 -14.70 -9.67 -11.33
CA GLY A 447 -15.95 -10.10 -11.94
C GLY A 447 -16.59 -11.30 -11.22
N LEU A 448 -15.78 -12.27 -10.79
CA LEU A 448 -16.25 -13.43 -10.04
C LEU A 448 -16.98 -13.08 -8.73
N ARG A 449 -16.69 -11.90 -8.15
CA ARG A 449 -17.43 -11.40 -6.97
C ARG A 449 -18.92 -11.16 -7.23
N LEU A 450 -19.34 -10.98 -8.50
CA LEU A 450 -20.74 -10.81 -8.86
C LEU A 450 -21.56 -12.09 -8.62
N PHE A 451 -20.87 -13.23 -8.65
CA PHE A 451 -21.49 -14.56 -8.47
C PHE A 451 -21.25 -15.09 -7.04
N ALA A 452 -20.45 -14.41 -6.24
CA ALA A 452 -20.18 -14.83 -4.86
C ALA A 452 -21.41 -14.56 -3.96
N PRO A 453 -21.83 -15.53 -3.11
CA PRO A 453 -22.97 -15.35 -2.22
C PRO A 453 -22.72 -14.16 -1.28
N SER A 454 -23.57 -13.15 -1.38
CA SER A 454 -23.58 -12.03 -0.44
C SER A 454 -24.17 -12.52 0.88
N HIS A 455 -23.37 -12.69 1.92
CA HIS A 455 -23.87 -12.77 3.29
C HIS A 455 -24.43 -11.39 3.63
N ARG A 456 -25.71 -11.14 3.35
CA ARG A 456 -26.46 -10.08 4.02
C ARG A 456 -26.39 -10.42 5.51
N ALA A 457 -25.70 -9.58 6.30
CA ALA A 457 -25.85 -9.61 7.74
C ALA A 457 -27.36 -9.58 8.01
N GLY A 458 -27.88 -10.66 8.59
CA GLY A 458 -29.29 -10.77 8.91
C GLY A 458 -29.67 -9.58 9.78
N VAL A 459 -30.48 -8.68 9.26
CA VAL A 459 -31.29 -7.80 10.06
C VAL A 459 -32.18 -8.75 10.86
N PRO A 460 -32.10 -8.80 12.20
CA PRO A 460 -33.06 -9.59 12.97
C PRO A 460 -34.44 -9.05 12.60
N ALA A 461 -35.32 -9.91 12.13
CA ALA A 461 -36.73 -9.60 11.94
C ALA A 461 -37.33 -9.27 13.31
N ALA A 462 -37.25 -8.00 13.70
CA ALA A 462 -37.86 -7.41 14.89
C ALA A 462 -39.26 -6.91 14.53
N SER A 463 -40.16 -7.79 14.08
CA SER A 463 -41.55 -7.42 13.84
C SER A 463 -42.54 -8.58 13.85
N GLU A 464 -42.28 -9.69 14.57
CA GLU A 464 -43.29 -10.75 14.71
C GLU A 464 -43.61 -11.15 16.19
N ARG A 465 -43.28 -10.33 17.16
CA ARG A 465 -43.69 -10.61 18.55
C ARG A 465 -44.42 -9.43 19.26
N VAL A 466 -45.29 -8.73 18.56
CA VAL A 466 -46.17 -7.74 19.19
C VAL A 466 -47.67 -8.08 18.95
N GLY A 467 -47.97 -9.25 18.40
CA GLY A 467 -49.36 -9.67 18.08
C GLY A 467 -50.01 -10.66 19.02
N GLU A 468 -49.35 -11.16 20.09
CA GLU A 468 -49.93 -12.28 20.87
C GLU A 468 -50.04 -12.05 22.40
N ARG A 469 -50.05 -10.80 22.86
CA ARG A 469 -50.41 -10.49 24.27
C ARG A 469 -51.46 -9.38 24.42
N ALA A 470 -52.56 -9.53 23.72
CA ALA A 470 -53.71 -8.66 23.89
C ALA A 470 -55.05 -9.46 23.83
N THR A 471 -55.05 -10.74 24.26
CA THR A 471 -56.28 -11.50 24.58
C THR A 471 -55.96 -12.54 25.64
N GLU A 472 -55.87 -12.13 26.90
CA GLU A 472 -56.25 -12.87 28.12
C GLU A 472 -56.35 -11.86 29.27
#